data_0a088787008e4ea3cefb5f9737cf17e1
#
_entry.id   0a088787008e4ea3cefb5f9737cf17e1
#
_cell.length_a   1.000
_cell.length_b   1.000
_cell.length_c   1.000
_cell.angle_alpha   90.00
_cell.angle_beta   90.00
_cell.angle_gamma   90.00
#
_symmetry.space_group_name_H-M   'P 1'
#
loop_
_entity.id
_entity.type
_entity.pdbx_description
1 polymer ?
#
loop_
_entity_poly.entity_id
_entity_poly.type
_entity_poly.pdbx_seq_one_letter_code
_entity_poly.pdbx_strand_id
1 'polypeptide(L)'
;MEINVKRRGFVLGSLAVLTASIMPLLSYAAPAAAAAVAPVSVLPFTWDIAPPMDTRENFVAWMVKNRGEDAAFVGKRWDRLQAMLANKDLSAEREKRAFLLTPREDFVRPINRAHSYDSAFLDIGYGVTISGPHLVGHMTASLDVKQGEKVLEIGTGSGYQSAYLSHLTDKVFSIEIIKPLAERTRGVYDDLIKKGYNEFKNITSKQADGYYGWEENGPFDKIIVTCGIDHVPPPLLKQLKAGGIMVIPVGPPGAQRVLKVVKNQAADGTITVTRSDIYNGKIVPFVPFTKLEGDVIKATHNGKPDTDKVEGVTPPPAQPVADKPVPAKQ
;
A
#
# COMPACT_ATOMS: atom_id res chain seq x y z
N MET A 1 -33.72 -63.66 16.17
CA MET A 1 -33.11 -64.94 16.65
C MET A 1 -32.10 -64.51 17.72
N GLU A 2 -32.65 -64.43 18.93
CA GLU A 2 -32.28 -65.05 20.22
C GLU A 2 -30.86 -64.67 20.66
N ILE A 3 -30.77 -63.75 21.61
CA ILE A 3 -30.75 -63.91 23.11
C ILE A 3 -29.81 -65.02 23.58
N ASN A 4 -28.76 -64.65 24.32
CA ASN A 4 -28.42 -65.38 25.54
C ASN A 4 -27.69 -64.52 26.59
N VAL A 5 -28.36 -64.43 27.74
CA VAL A 5 -27.90 -63.84 29.00
C VAL A 5 -27.27 -64.96 29.79
N LYS A 6 -26.13 -64.73 30.44
CA LYS A 6 -25.75 -65.50 31.66
C LYS A 6 -25.21 -64.58 32.76
N ARG A 7 -25.97 -64.60 33.85
CA ARG A 7 -25.61 -64.11 35.18
C ARG A 7 -24.66 -65.11 35.89
N ARG A 8 -23.81 -64.63 36.73
CA ARG A 8 -23.55 -64.95 38.14
C ARG A 8 -22.10 -64.65 38.52
N GLY A 9 -21.96 -63.99 39.66
CA GLY A 9 -21.14 -64.35 40.79
C GLY A 9 -20.79 -63.17 41.70
N PHE A 10 -21.47 -63.10 42.78
CA PHE A 10 -21.15 -62.28 43.96
C PHE A 10 -19.90 -62.82 44.64
N VAL A 11 -18.93 -61.96 44.99
CA VAL A 11 -17.99 -62.24 46.11
C VAL A 11 -17.82 -60.93 46.87
N LEU A 12 -18.11 -61.05 48.20
CA LEU A 12 -17.87 -60.03 49.22
C LEU A 12 -16.36 -59.92 49.53
N GLY A 13 -15.96 -58.72 49.89
CA GLY A 13 -14.89 -58.61 50.92
C GLY A 13 -13.82 -57.59 50.60
N SER A 14 -13.88 -56.44 51.17
CA SER A 14 -12.84 -55.88 52.06
C SER A 14 -13.00 -54.40 52.18
N LEU A 15 -13.29 -53.92 53.33
CA LEU A 15 -13.33 -52.53 53.77
C LEU A 15 -11.91 -51.95 53.74
N ALA A 16 -11.60 -51.07 52.84
CA ALA A 16 -10.38 -50.29 52.88
C ALA A 16 -10.72 -48.86 53.35
N VAL A 17 -10.17 -48.54 54.54
CA VAL A 17 -10.25 -47.19 55.11
C VAL A 17 -9.44 -46.24 54.26
N LEU A 18 -10.11 -45.33 53.54
CA LEU A 18 -9.45 -44.25 52.87
C LEU A 18 -9.14 -43.14 53.88
N THR A 19 -7.86 -42.94 54.18
CA THR A 19 -7.37 -41.76 54.85
C THR A 19 -7.34 -40.61 53.77
N ALA A 20 -8.21 -39.60 53.92
CA ALA A 20 -8.22 -38.41 53.10
C ALA A 20 -6.98 -37.57 53.42
N SER A 21 -6.00 -37.61 52.58
CA SER A 21 -4.91 -36.61 52.56
C SER A 21 -5.44 -35.26 52.03
N ILE A 22 -5.53 -34.29 52.94
CA ILE A 22 -5.85 -32.91 52.58
C ILE A 22 -4.63 -32.32 51.84
N MET A 23 -4.69 -32.24 50.52
CA MET A 23 -3.73 -31.43 49.75
C MET A 23 -4.06 -29.95 49.96
N PRO A 24 -3.06 -29.09 50.21
CA PRO A 24 -3.31 -27.66 50.26
C PRO A 24 -3.68 -27.15 48.83
N LEU A 25 -4.80 -26.46 48.74
CA LEU A 25 -5.19 -25.70 47.56
C LEU A 25 -4.10 -24.63 47.30
N LEU A 26 -3.25 -24.89 46.31
CA LEU A 26 -2.42 -23.87 45.71
C LEU A 26 -3.37 -22.83 45.10
N SER A 27 -3.47 -21.66 45.72
CA SER A 27 -4.14 -20.51 45.15
C SER A 27 -3.39 -20.09 43.89
N TYR A 28 -3.96 -20.38 42.73
CA TYR A 28 -3.50 -19.86 41.44
C TYR A 28 -3.81 -18.37 41.44
N ALA A 29 -2.79 -17.54 41.71
CA ALA A 29 -2.91 -16.11 41.55
C ALA A 29 -3.18 -15.86 40.05
N ALA A 30 -4.33 -15.27 39.72
CA ALA A 30 -4.62 -14.83 38.37
C ALA A 30 -3.47 -13.91 37.88
N PRO A 31 -3.00 -14.05 36.63
CA PRO A 31 -2.00 -13.15 36.14
C PRO A 31 -2.53 -11.72 36.26
N ALA A 32 -1.72 -10.84 36.84
CA ALA A 32 -2.06 -9.43 36.95
C ALA A 32 -2.48 -8.93 35.56
N ALA A 33 -3.68 -8.33 35.48
CA ALA A 33 -4.17 -7.74 34.25
C ALA A 33 -3.06 -6.83 33.72
N ALA A 34 -2.57 -7.10 32.51
CA ALA A 34 -1.62 -6.22 31.84
C ALA A 34 -2.24 -4.83 31.83
N ALA A 35 -1.54 -3.87 32.45
CA ALA A 35 -1.97 -2.49 32.49
C ALA A 35 -2.27 -2.08 31.03
N ALA A 36 -3.50 -1.66 30.77
CA ALA A 36 -3.89 -1.17 29.46
C ALA A 36 -2.95 -0.01 29.12
N VAL A 37 -2.07 -0.21 28.15
CA VAL A 37 -1.23 0.87 27.62
C VAL A 37 -2.19 1.94 27.12
N ALA A 38 -2.11 3.12 27.70
CA ALA A 38 -2.93 4.25 27.27
C ALA A 38 -2.77 4.41 25.73
N PRO A 39 -3.86 4.64 24.99
CA PRO A 39 -3.76 4.79 23.56
C PRO A 39 -2.77 5.91 23.24
N VAL A 40 -1.71 5.58 22.48
CA VAL A 40 -0.74 6.58 22.03
C VAL A 40 -1.50 7.54 21.14
N SER A 41 -1.59 8.81 21.57
CA SER A 41 -2.18 9.86 20.74
C SER A 41 -1.24 10.10 19.56
N VAL A 42 -1.67 9.75 18.35
CA VAL A 42 -0.92 10.04 17.13
C VAL A 42 -0.79 11.54 16.97
N LEU A 43 0.44 12.04 16.84
CA LEU A 43 0.70 13.45 16.58
C LEU A 43 -0.03 13.87 15.29
N PRO A 44 -0.90 14.89 15.32
CA PRO A 44 -1.61 15.34 14.14
C PRO A 44 -0.65 15.75 13.01
N PHE A 45 -0.98 15.37 11.78
CA PHE A 45 -0.18 15.78 10.63
C PHE A 45 -0.30 17.29 10.42
N THR A 46 0.87 17.92 10.24
CA THR A 46 1.01 19.31 9.76
C THR A 46 2.08 19.33 8.67
N TRP A 47 2.09 20.35 7.83
CA TRP A 47 3.01 20.41 6.68
C TRP A 47 4.48 20.57 7.06
N ASP A 48 4.76 21.01 8.28
CA ASP A 48 6.07 21.16 8.87
C ASP A 48 6.51 19.97 9.72
N ILE A 49 5.64 18.97 9.91
CA ILE A 49 6.02 17.77 10.65
C ILE A 49 7.19 17.07 9.94
N ALA A 50 8.28 16.89 10.65
CA ALA A 50 9.49 16.27 10.14
C ALA A 50 10.04 15.28 11.16
N PRO A 51 9.94 13.96 10.91
CA PRO A 51 10.65 13.00 11.73
C PRO A 51 12.16 13.20 11.57
N PRO A 52 12.97 12.90 12.59
CA PRO A 52 14.43 12.95 12.47
C PRO A 52 14.93 12.09 11.30
N MET A 53 15.87 12.62 10.52
CA MET A 53 16.49 11.90 9.40
C MET A 53 18.00 11.77 9.56
N ASP A 54 18.50 11.96 10.77
CA ASP A 54 19.92 11.87 11.13
C ASP A 54 20.36 10.43 11.39
N THR A 55 19.62 9.69 12.24
CA THR A 55 19.91 8.29 12.57
C THR A 55 18.65 7.42 12.57
N ARG A 56 18.85 6.12 12.35
CA ARG A 56 17.79 5.11 12.43
C ARG A 56 17.13 5.09 13.81
N GLU A 57 17.93 5.14 14.85
CA GLU A 57 17.50 5.07 16.25
C GLU A 57 16.61 6.27 16.61
N ASN A 58 17.02 7.48 16.24
CA ASN A 58 16.26 8.71 16.47
C ASN A 58 14.93 8.68 15.71
N PHE A 59 14.95 8.24 14.43
CA PHE A 59 13.74 8.09 13.64
C PHE A 59 12.77 7.08 14.26
N VAL A 60 13.25 5.88 14.62
CA VAL A 60 12.41 4.83 15.22
C VAL A 60 11.83 5.32 16.55
N ALA A 61 12.64 5.90 17.42
CA ALA A 61 12.17 6.43 18.71
C ALA A 61 11.09 7.51 18.52
N TRP A 62 11.28 8.41 17.54
CA TRP A 62 10.33 9.48 17.23
C TRP A 62 9.00 8.92 16.73
N MET A 63 9.02 7.96 15.80
CA MET A 63 7.81 7.36 15.21
C MET A 63 7.02 6.56 16.24
N VAL A 64 7.69 5.76 17.07
CA VAL A 64 7.06 5.04 18.18
C VAL A 64 6.40 6.00 19.16
N LYS A 65 7.11 7.05 19.57
CA LYS A 65 6.60 8.04 20.53
C LYS A 65 5.42 8.85 19.99
N ASN A 66 5.53 9.34 18.75
CA ASN A 66 4.63 10.35 18.23
C ASN A 66 3.53 9.78 17.32
N ARG A 67 3.73 8.58 16.77
CA ARG A 67 2.78 7.94 15.85
C ARG A 67 2.26 6.59 16.38
N GLY A 68 2.83 6.07 17.47
CA GLY A 68 2.42 4.78 18.03
C GLY A 68 2.71 3.58 17.13
N GLU A 69 3.66 3.73 16.19
CA GLU A 69 3.97 2.70 15.20
C GLU A 69 4.90 1.62 15.76
N ASP A 70 4.84 0.42 15.18
CA ASP A 70 5.70 -0.70 15.57
C ASP A 70 7.16 -0.45 15.16
N ALA A 71 8.07 -0.46 16.14
CA ALA A 71 9.48 -0.20 15.95
C ALA A 71 10.14 -1.09 14.87
N ALA A 72 9.68 -2.36 14.74
CA ALA A 72 10.25 -3.29 13.77
C ALA A 72 9.91 -2.87 12.33
N PHE A 73 8.68 -2.42 12.06
CA PHE A 73 8.29 -1.92 10.75
C PHE A 73 8.89 -0.55 10.46
N VAL A 74 8.91 0.34 11.43
CA VAL A 74 9.57 1.65 11.32
C VAL A 74 11.05 1.49 10.98
N GLY A 75 11.75 0.56 11.63
CA GLY A 75 13.13 0.23 11.31
C GLY A 75 13.32 -0.25 9.86
N LYS A 76 12.47 -1.17 9.39
CA LYS A 76 12.49 -1.63 7.99
C LYS A 76 12.21 -0.49 7.00
N ARG A 77 11.32 0.44 7.34
CA ARG A 77 11.02 1.64 6.54
C ARG A 77 12.25 2.53 6.38
N TRP A 78 12.97 2.77 7.48
CA TRP A 78 14.24 3.48 7.43
C TRP A 78 15.26 2.80 6.53
N ASP A 79 15.49 1.50 6.75
CA ASP A 79 16.46 0.71 5.99
C ASP A 79 16.13 0.74 4.48
N ARG A 80 14.83 0.68 4.14
CA ARG A 80 14.36 0.81 2.76
C ARG A 80 14.60 2.21 2.20
N LEU A 81 14.38 3.28 2.98
CA LEU A 81 14.71 4.63 2.54
C LEU A 81 16.20 4.74 2.20
N GLN A 82 17.10 4.24 3.06
CA GLN A 82 18.54 4.31 2.79
C GLN A 82 18.92 3.61 1.48
N ALA A 83 18.33 2.44 1.20
CA ALA A 83 18.55 1.74 -0.07
C ALA A 83 18.03 2.56 -1.27
N MET A 84 16.87 3.22 -1.15
CA MET A 84 16.31 4.07 -2.21
C MET A 84 17.16 5.32 -2.45
N LEU A 85 17.74 5.91 -1.41
CA LEU A 85 18.67 7.04 -1.54
C LEU A 85 19.97 6.63 -2.25
N ALA A 86 20.53 5.47 -1.89
CA ALA A 86 21.71 4.93 -2.54
C ALA A 86 21.49 4.65 -4.04
N ASN A 87 20.28 4.23 -4.41
CA ASN A 87 19.87 3.99 -5.80
C ASN A 87 19.41 5.27 -6.53
N LYS A 88 19.33 6.41 -5.85
CA LYS A 88 18.81 7.69 -6.38
C LYS A 88 17.32 7.63 -6.79
N ASP A 89 16.53 6.76 -6.17
CA ASP A 89 15.09 6.69 -6.39
C ASP A 89 14.36 7.89 -5.79
N LEU A 90 14.91 8.49 -4.73
CA LEU A 90 14.44 9.71 -4.07
C LEU A 90 15.58 10.69 -3.88
N SER A 91 15.29 11.99 -3.97
CA SER A 91 16.28 13.05 -3.76
C SER A 91 15.76 14.19 -2.88
N ALA A 92 14.53 14.65 -3.09
CA ALA A 92 14.00 15.80 -2.38
C ALA A 92 13.51 15.44 -0.98
N GLU A 93 13.73 16.38 -0.02
CA GLU A 93 13.40 16.15 1.40
C GLU A 93 11.91 15.88 1.63
N ARG A 94 11.03 16.50 0.84
CA ARG A 94 9.59 16.31 1.00
C ARG A 94 9.14 14.88 0.63
N GLU A 95 9.71 14.28 -0.41
CA GLU A 95 9.42 12.89 -0.79
C GLU A 95 10.00 11.90 0.22
N LYS A 96 11.20 12.16 0.74
CA LYS A 96 11.80 11.37 1.83
C LYS A 96 10.90 11.38 3.06
N ARG A 97 10.47 12.59 3.46
CA ARG A 97 9.55 12.77 4.59
C ARG A 97 8.23 12.05 4.36
N ALA A 98 7.61 12.20 3.19
CA ALA A 98 6.36 11.54 2.84
C ALA A 98 6.51 10.01 2.91
N PHE A 99 7.61 9.46 2.40
CA PHE A 99 7.92 8.03 2.51
C PHE A 99 8.01 7.58 3.96
N LEU A 100 8.74 8.33 4.80
CA LEU A 100 8.94 8.00 6.21
C LEU A 100 7.65 8.08 7.04
N LEU A 101 6.70 8.94 6.66
CA LEU A 101 5.43 9.12 7.38
C LEU A 101 4.33 8.14 6.91
N THR A 102 4.50 7.43 5.81
CA THR A 102 3.47 6.54 5.26
C THR A 102 3.69 5.08 5.71
N PRO A 103 2.81 4.50 6.55
CA PRO A 103 2.96 3.14 7.10
C PRO A 103 2.57 2.09 6.05
N ARG A 104 3.51 1.69 5.20
CA ARG A 104 3.24 0.75 4.10
C ARG A 104 2.72 -0.61 4.57
N GLU A 105 3.12 -1.06 5.75
CA GLU A 105 2.67 -2.30 6.38
C GLU A 105 1.17 -2.37 6.61
N ASP A 106 0.48 -1.24 6.66
CA ASP A 106 -0.97 -1.17 6.83
C ASP A 106 -1.73 -1.21 5.48
N PHE A 107 -1.02 -1.11 4.36
CA PHE A 107 -1.56 -1.16 2.99
C PHE A 107 -1.32 -2.49 2.27
N VAL A 108 -0.73 -3.46 2.93
CA VAL A 108 -0.52 -4.82 2.40
C VAL A 108 -1.47 -5.82 3.07
N ARG A 109 -1.68 -6.96 2.42
CA ARG A 109 -2.44 -8.05 3.04
C ARG A 109 -1.69 -8.60 4.25
N PRO A 110 -2.40 -9.10 5.28
CA PRO A 110 -1.76 -9.63 6.50
C PRO A 110 -0.65 -10.65 6.22
N ILE A 111 -0.85 -11.54 5.24
CA ILE A 111 0.15 -12.54 4.82
C ILE A 111 1.44 -11.92 4.27
N ASN A 112 1.38 -10.71 3.72
CA ASN A 112 2.50 -9.99 3.12
C ASN A 112 3.11 -8.96 4.08
N ARG A 113 2.58 -8.80 5.29
CA ARG A 113 2.96 -7.69 6.19
C ARG A 113 4.45 -7.72 6.56
N ALA A 114 5.02 -8.89 6.78
CA ALA A 114 6.45 -9.04 7.07
C ALA A 114 7.36 -8.57 5.94
N HIS A 115 6.84 -8.58 4.68
CA HIS A 115 7.54 -8.24 3.44
C HIS A 115 7.22 -6.84 2.91
N SER A 116 6.49 -6.01 3.69
CA SER A 116 6.00 -4.71 3.24
C SER A 116 7.08 -3.76 2.73
N TYR A 117 8.33 -3.89 3.20
CA TYR A 117 9.46 -3.05 2.81
C TYR A 117 10.47 -3.75 1.89
N ASP A 118 10.17 -4.96 1.42
CA ASP A 118 11.01 -5.65 0.44
C ASP A 118 10.97 -4.93 -0.93
N SER A 119 12.03 -5.10 -1.72
CA SER A 119 12.13 -4.51 -3.07
C SER A 119 11.32 -5.33 -4.09
N ALA A 120 10.05 -5.58 -3.77
CA ALA A 120 9.15 -6.44 -4.55
C ALA A 120 7.74 -5.85 -4.62
N PHE A 121 6.98 -6.28 -5.65
CA PHE A 121 5.52 -6.11 -5.61
C PHE A 121 4.91 -7.23 -4.79
N LEU A 122 3.84 -6.89 -4.06
CA LEU A 122 3.14 -7.84 -3.22
C LEU A 122 1.69 -7.94 -3.70
N ASP A 123 1.17 -9.16 -3.71
CA ASP A 123 -0.23 -9.40 -4.03
C ASP A 123 -1.17 -8.69 -3.04
N ILE A 124 -2.18 -8.03 -3.57
CA ILE A 124 -3.23 -7.37 -2.80
C ILE A 124 -4.64 -7.94 -3.09
N GLY A 125 -4.71 -9.09 -3.73
CA GLY A 125 -5.95 -9.73 -4.19
C GLY A 125 -6.40 -9.22 -5.57
N TYR A 126 -7.43 -9.82 -6.10
CA TYR A 126 -8.02 -9.48 -7.41
C TYR A 126 -7.05 -9.56 -8.60
N GLY A 127 -5.94 -10.28 -8.47
CA GLY A 127 -4.89 -10.37 -9.49
C GLY A 127 -4.08 -9.10 -9.68
N VAL A 128 -4.11 -8.18 -8.72
CA VAL A 128 -3.35 -6.93 -8.75
C VAL A 128 -2.37 -6.85 -7.59
N THR A 129 -1.43 -5.93 -7.67
CA THR A 129 -0.32 -5.84 -6.72
C THR A 129 -0.09 -4.42 -6.23
N ILE A 130 0.46 -4.27 -5.03
CA ILE A 130 1.11 -3.04 -4.60
C ILE A 130 2.54 -3.05 -5.15
N SER A 131 2.92 -2.00 -5.87
CA SER A 131 4.27 -1.83 -6.42
C SER A 131 5.35 -1.75 -5.33
N GLY A 132 6.58 -2.15 -5.66
CA GLY A 132 7.71 -2.04 -4.74
C GLY A 132 7.94 -0.60 -4.29
N PRO A 133 8.43 -0.37 -3.05
CA PRO A 133 8.61 0.97 -2.50
C PRO A 133 9.46 1.90 -3.37
N HIS A 134 10.52 1.36 -3.98
CA HIS A 134 11.41 2.09 -4.88
C HIS A 134 10.70 2.59 -6.14
N LEU A 135 9.81 1.77 -6.73
CA LEU A 135 9.04 2.16 -7.91
C LEU A 135 8.03 3.29 -7.57
N VAL A 136 7.29 3.12 -6.46
CA VAL A 136 6.38 4.14 -5.95
C VAL A 136 7.12 5.45 -5.69
N GLY A 137 8.25 5.40 -4.99
CA GLY A 137 9.07 6.57 -4.68
C GLY A 137 9.58 7.28 -5.93
N HIS A 138 10.17 6.56 -6.88
CA HIS A 138 10.73 7.13 -8.10
C HIS A 138 9.66 7.74 -9.02
N MET A 139 8.53 7.06 -9.20
CA MET A 139 7.40 7.60 -9.97
C MET A 139 6.84 8.87 -9.31
N THR A 140 6.69 8.89 -7.98
CA THR A 140 6.20 10.05 -7.23
C THR A 140 7.18 11.22 -7.30
N ALA A 141 8.48 10.96 -7.13
CA ALA A 141 9.52 11.99 -7.28
C ALA A 141 9.51 12.60 -8.70
N SER A 142 9.26 11.79 -9.73
CA SER A 142 9.17 12.25 -11.12
C SER A 142 7.98 13.16 -11.40
N LEU A 143 6.90 13.07 -10.60
CA LEU A 143 5.76 14.00 -10.65
C LEU A 143 6.10 15.38 -10.11
N ASP A 144 7.04 15.49 -9.16
CA ASP A 144 7.43 16.74 -8.52
C ASP A 144 6.22 17.49 -7.93
N VAL A 145 5.42 16.81 -7.10
CA VAL A 145 4.20 17.35 -6.49
C VAL A 145 4.53 18.47 -5.51
N LYS A 146 3.83 19.60 -5.63
CA LYS A 146 3.90 20.71 -4.69
C LYS A 146 2.65 20.76 -3.81
N GLN A 147 2.79 21.32 -2.62
CA GLN A 147 1.65 21.56 -1.75
C GLN A 147 0.59 22.41 -2.45
N GLY A 148 -0.67 22.01 -2.31
CA GLY A 148 -1.82 22.68 -2.95
C GLY A 148 -2.06 22.29 -4.40
N GLU A 149 -1.16 21.53 -5.05
CA GLU A 149 -1.41 20.99 -6.39
C GLU A 149 -2.45 19.87 -6.35
N LYS A 150 -3.29 19.83 -7.37
CA LYS A 150 -4.32 18.79 -7.53
C LYS A 150 -3.74 17.60 -8.28
N VAL A 151 -3.76 16.44 -7.63
CA VAL A 151 -3.21 15.19 -8.18
C VAL A 151 -4.32 14.20 -8.46
N LEU A 152 -4.32 13.59 -9.65
CA LEU A 152 -5.16 12.43 -9.98
C LEU A 152 -4.31 11.17 -10.05
N GLU A 153 -4.72 10.15 -9.31
CA GLU A 153 -4.19 8.80 -9.40
C GLU A 153 -5.18 7.89 -10.14
N ILE A 154 -4.67 7.09 -11.06
CA ILE A 154 -5.44 6.03 -11.74
C ILE A 154 -4.91 4.67 -11.28
N GLY A 155 -5.77 3.89 -10.61
CA GLY A 155 -5.43 2.62 -9.99
C GLY A 155 -5.10 2.78 -8.52
N THR A 156 -6.11 3.05 -7.67
CA THR A 156 -5.95 3.20 -6.21
C THR A 156 -5.28 1.96 -5.59
N GLY A 157 -5.68 0.78 -6.04
CA GLY A 157 -5.13 -0.48 -5.56
C GLY A 157 -5.24 -0.61 -4.04
N SER A 158 -4.10 -0.81 -3.38
CA SER A 158 -4.03 -0.87 -1.91
C SER A 158 -4.27 0.45 -1.20
N GLY A 159 -4.15 1.59 -1.92
CA GLY A 159 -4.21 2.94 -1.36
C GLY A 159 -2.87 3.53 -0.92
N TYR A 160 -1.78 2.77 -1.01
CA TYR A 160 -0.47 3.23 -0.54
C TYR A 160 0.05 4.45 -1.31
N GLN A 161 -0.14 4.47 -2.65
CA GLN A 161 0.29 5.59 -3.48
C GLN A 161 -0.50 6.87 -3.14
N SER A 162 -1.83 6.79 -2.99
CA SER A 162 -2.66 7.93 -2.54
C SER A 162 -2.24 8.41 -1.15
N ALA A 163 -1.99 7.48 -0.20
CA ALA A 163 -1.53 7.80 1.14
C ALA A 163 -0.17 8.52 1.10
N TYR A 164 0.74 8.09 0.23
CA TYR A 164 2.02 8.77 0.03
C TYR A 164 1.81 10.19 -0.52
N LEU A 165 0.94 10.36 -1.51
CA LEU A 165 0.62 11.66 -2.11
C LEU A 165 -0.02 12.63 -1.11
N SER A 166 -0.83 12.13 -0.15
CA SER A 166 -1.49 12.97 0.85
C SER A 166 -0.53 13.66 1.83
N HIS A 167 0.73 13.21 1.90
CA HIS A 167 1.81 13.90 2.59
C HIS A 167 2.52 14.96 1.73
N LEU A 168 2.16 15.07 0.45
CA LEU A 168 2.73 16.05 -0.50
C LEU A 168 1.73 17.13 -0.88
N THR A 169 0.43 16.83 -0.89
CA THR A 169 -0.66 17.76 -1.20
C THR A 169 -1.95 17.42 -0.46
N ASP A 170 -2.81 18.40 -0.26
CA ASP A 170 -4.16 18.27 0.34
C ASP A 170 -5.26 17.96 -0.68
N LYS A 171 -4.91 17.70 -1.95
CA LYS A 171 -5.86 17.53 -3.08
C LYS A 171 -5.54 16.28 -3.88
N VAL A 172 -5.71 15.11 -3.25
CA VAL A 172 -5.51 13.80 -3.88
C VAL A 172 -6.84 13.23 -4.32
N PHE A 173 -6.94 12.93 -5.63
CA PHE A 173 -8.07 12.24 -6.24
C PHE A 173 -7.60 10.91 -6.76
N SER A 174 -8.37 9.83 -6.52
CA SER A 174 -7.97 8.49 -6.92
C SER A 174 -9.14 7.68 -7.47
N ILE A 175 -8.89 6.92 -8.53
CA ILE A 175 -9.91 6.10 -9.20
C ILE A 175 -9.47 4.64 -9.16
N GLU A 176 -10.39 3.77 -8.72
CA GLU A 176 -10.26 2.32 -8.75
C GLU A 176 -11.39 1.71 -9.56
N ILE A 177 -11.06 0.78 -10.47
CA ILE A 177 -12.07 0.12 -11.29
C ILE A 177 -12.68 -1.09 -10.59
N ILE A 178 -11.91 -1.76 -9.72
CA ILE A 178 -12.32 -2.98 -9.02
C ILE A 178 -13.11 -2.57 -7.77
N LYS A 179 -14.44 -2.64 -7.85
CA LYS A 179 -15.33 -2.18 -6.80
C LYS A 179 -15.00 -2.72 -5.40
N PRO A 180 -14.89 -4.04 -5.17
CA PRO A 180 -14.59 -4.55 -3.83
C PRO A 180 -13.19 -4.13 -3.33
N LEU A 181 -12.23 -3.88 -4.23
CA LEU A 181 -10.92 -3.33 -3.86
C LEU A 181 -11.05 -1.87 -3.43
N ALA A 182 -11.81 -1.05 -4.16
CA ALA A 182 -12.07 0.35 -3.82
C ALA A 182 -12.73 0.47 -2.43
N GLU A 183 -13.74 -0.37 -2.15
CA GLU A 183 -14.45 -0.42 -0.86
C GLU A 183 -13.50 -0.83 0.28
N ARG A 184 -12.69 -1.87 0.08
CA ARG A 184 -11.70 -2.31 1.06
C ARG A 184 -10.67 -1.22 1.36
N THR A 185 -10.15 -0.58 0.33
CA THR A 185 -9.15 0.49 0.46
C THR A 185 -9.72 1.71 1.18
N ARG A 186 -10.99 2.07 0.93
CA ARG A 186 -11.65 3.10 1.71
C ARG A 186 -11.71 2.75 3.19
N GLY A 187 -12.02 1.49 3.53
CA GLY A 187 -11.98 0.98 4.90
C GLY A 187 -10.60 1.12 5.55
N VAL A 188 -9.52 0.86 4.81
CA VAL A 188 -8.14 1.04 5.31
C VAL A 188 -7.88 2.51 5.68
N TYR A 189 -8.27 3.46 4.83
CA TYR A 189 -8.13 4.89 5.15
C TYR A 189 -8.96 5.27 6.37
N ASP A 190 -10.21 4.83 6.45
CA ASP A 190 -11.11 5.17 7.56
C ASP A 190 -10.57 4.63 8.90
N ASP A 191 -9.99 3.44 8.91
CA ASP A 191 -9.38 2.86 10.11
C ASP A 191 -8.08 3.57 10.51
N LEU A 192 -7.27 3.98 9.55
CA LEU A 192 -6.07 4.77 9.82
C LEU A 192 -6.42 6.19 10.28
N ILE A 193 -7.45 6.82 9.71
CA ILE A 193 -7.97 8.12 10.19
C ILE A 193 -8.45 8.03 11.65
N LYS A 194 -9.14 6.95 12.03
CA LYS A 194 -9.53 6.71 13.44
C LYS A 194 -8.31 6.56 14.36
N LYS A 195 -7.20 6.03 13.86
CA LYS A 195 -5.93 5.94 14.59
C LYS A 195 -5.17 7.28 14.66
N GLY A 196 -5.64 8.34 13.95
CA GLY A 196 -5.06 9.67 13.99
C GLY A 196 -4.30 10.10 12.73
N TYR A 197 -4.28 9.29 11.65
CA TYR A 197 -3.68 9.64 10.36
C TYR A 197 -4.60 10.58 9.57
N ASN A 198 -4.76 11.81 10.06
CA ASN A 198 -5.74 12.77 9.54
C ASN A 198 -5.44 13.25 8.11
N GLU A 199 -4.20 13.15 7.68
CA GLU A 199 -3.74 13.44 6.31
C GLU A 199 -4.46 12.62 5.24
N PHE A 200 -4.93 11.41 5.58
CA PHE A 200 -5.68 10.57 4.65
C PHE A 200 -7.11 11.07 4.36
N LYS A 201 -7.60 12.07 5.12
CA LYS A 201 -8.82 12.82 4.79
C LYS A 201 -8.68 13.64 3.50
N ASN A 202 -7.45 13.92 3.09
CA ASN A 202 -7.13 14.63 1.85
C ASN A 202 -7.32 13.76 0.60
N ILE A 203 -7.66 12.47 0.77
CA ILE A 203 -7.86 11.53 -0.32
C ILE A 203 -9.34 11.42 -0.64
N THR A 204 -9.73 11.87 -1.83
CA THR A 204 -11.05 11.66 -2.41
C THR A 204 -10.95 10.53 -3.43
N SER A 205 -11.64 9.42 -3.19
CA SER A 205 -11.59 8.26 -4.08
C SER A 205 -12.97 7.87 -4.60
N LYS A 206 -13.02 7.33 -5.83
CA LYS A 206 -14.24 6.75 -6.42
C LYS A 206 -13.97 5.45 -7.14
N GLN A 207 -15.00 4.62 -7.25
CA GLN A 207 -15.01 3.49 -8.16
C GLN A 207 -15.49 3.95 -9.54
N ALA A 208 -14.61 3.82 -10.55
CA ALA A 208 -14.92 4.17 -11.94
C ALA A 208 -13.86 3.63 -12.90
N ASP A 209 -14.11 3.79 -14.23
CA ASP A 209 -13.08 3.56 -15.24
C ASP A 209 -12.11 4.76 -15.30
N GLY A 210 -10.88 4.52 -14.91
CA GLY A 210 -9.83 5.52 -14.88
C GLY A 210 -9.39 6.01 -16.26
N TYR A 211 -9.73 5.32 -17.36
CA TYR A 211 -9.41 5.75 -18.71
C TYR A 211 -9.97 7.14 -19.03
N TYR A 212 -11.15 7.45 -18.50
CA TYR A 212 -11.83 8.72 -18.70
C TYR A 212 -11.43 9.79 -17.70
N GLY A 213 -10.63 9.45 -16.69
CA GLY A 213 -10.22 10.37 -15.64
C GLY A 213 -11.36 10.80 -14.73
N TRP A 214 -11.29 12.07 -14.28
CA TRP A 214 -12.29 12.67 -13.39
C TRP A 214 -12.58 14.10 -13.79
N GLU A 215 -13.37 14.27 -14.85
CA GLU A 215 -13.57 15.57 -15.52
C GLU A 215 -14.13 16.64 -14.57
N GLU A 216 -15.07 16.27 -13.69
CA GLU A 216 -15.72 17.19 -12.73
C GLU A 216 -14.75 17.78 -11.72
N ASN A 217 -13.65 17.08 -11.45
CA ASN A 217 -12.60 17.52 -10.53
C ASN A 217 -11.36 18.05 -11.26
N GLY A 218 -11.35 17.97 -12.60
CA GLY A 218 -10.27 18.53 -13.42
C GLY A 218 -10.30 20.07 -13.46
N PRO A 219 -9.29 20.70 -14.09
CA PRO A 219 -8.05 20.10 -14.52
C PRO A 219 -7.09 19.79 -13.37
N PHE A 220 -6.16 18.84 -13.57
CA PHE A 220 -5.18 18.39 -12.60
C PHE A 220 -3.79 18.97 -12.90
N ASP A 221 -3.05 19.29 -11.84
CA ASP A 221 -1.64 19.70 -11.95
C ASP A 221 -0.74 18.50 -12.24
N LYS A 222 -1.09 17.35 -11.65
CA LYS A 222 -0.34 16.11 -11.77
C LYS A 222 -1.28 14.93 -12.00
N ILE A 223 -0.84 13.96 -12.80
CA ILE A 223 -1.54 12.68 -12.98
C ILE A 223 -0.54 11.55 -12.82
N ILE A 224 -0.85 10.54 -12.03
CA ILE A 224 -0.09 9.31 -11.94
C ILE A 224 -0.97 8.13 -12.34
N VAL A 225 -0.47 7.29 -13.25
CA VAL A 225 -1.12 6.04 -13.64
C VAL A 225 -0.28 4.89 -13.10
N THR A 226 -0.90 4.01 -12.31
CA THR A 226 -0.22 2.93 -11.59
C THR A 226 -0.41 1.55 -12.23
N CYS A 227 -0.97 1.51 -13.43
CA CYS A 227 -1.19 0.31 -14.25
C CYS A 227 -0.71 0.53 -15.67
N GLY A 228 -0.38 -0.57 -16.38
CA GLY A 228 0.22 -0.53 -17.72
C GLY A 228 -0.82 -0.39 -18.82
N ILE A 229 -0.59 0.54 -19.74
CA ILE A 229 -1.45 0.78 -20.92
C ILE A 229 -0.57 0.91 -22.17
N ASP A 230 -1.15 0.67 -23.36
CA ASP A 230 -0.45 0.72 -24.64
C ASP A 230 -0.20 2.16 -25.17
N HIS A 231 -0.96 3.13 -24.67
CA HIS A 231 -0.87 4.53 -25.11
C HIS A 231 -1.21 5.50 -23.97
N VAL A 232 -0.93 6.78 -24.15
CA VAL A 232 -1.38 7.85 -23.23
C VAL A 232 -2.85 8.16 -23.51
N PRO A 233 -3.79 7.95 -22.56
CA PRO A 233 -5.20 8.21 -22.76
C PRO A 233 -5.48 9.69 -23.09
N PRO A 234 -6.13 10.00 -24.22
CA PRO A 234 -6.47 11.39 -24.57
C PRO A 234 -7.30 12.12 -23.51
N PRO A 235 -8.29 11.48 -22.81
CA PRO A 235 -9.03 12.13 -21.73
C PRO A 235 -8.14 12.59 -20.57
N LEU A 236 -7.12 11.81 -20.19
CA LEU A 236 -6.18 12.18 -19.13
C LEU A 236 -5.30 13.35 -19.55
N LEU A 237 -4.83 13.33 -20.82
CA LEU A 237 -4.04 14.44 -21.35
C LEU A 237 -4.89 15.72 -21.46
N LYS A 238 -6.18 15.63 -21.80
CA LYS A 238 -7.12 16.77 -21.82
C LYS A 238 -7.24 17.38 -20.42
N GLN A 239 -7.40 16.54 -19.39
CA GLN A 239 -7.57 16.97 -18.00
C GLN A 239 -6.26 17.39 -17.30
N LEU A 240 -5.10 17.17 -17.93
CA LEU A 240 -3.82 17.67 -17.42
C LEU A 240 -3.72 19.17 -17.74
N LYS A 241 -3.36 20.00 -16.76
CA LYS A 241 -3.11 21.44 -16.97
C LYS A 241 -1.95 21.69 -17.94
N ALA A 242 -1.90 22.87 -18.52
CA ALA A 242 -0.68 23.39 -19.14
C ALA A 242 0.43 23.50 -18.07
N GLY A 243 1.64 23.05 -18.39
CA GLY A 243 2.73 22.90 -17.43
C GLY A 243 2.61 21.67 -16.52
N GLY A 244 1.49 20.94 -16.58
CA GLY A 244 1.25 19.76 -15.78
C GLY A 244 2.11 18.56 -16.18
N ILE A 245 2.29 17.65 -15.22
CA ILE A 245 3.10 16.44 -15.39
C ILE A 245 2.23 15.20 -15.19
N MET A 246 2.35 14.23 -16.11
CA MET A 246 1.81 12.88 -15.96
C MET A 246 2.95 11.88 -15.92
N VAL A 247 2.88 10.91 -14.99
CA VAL A 247 3.75 9.74 -14.96
C VAL A 247 2.91 8.51 -15.24
N ILE A 248 3.27 7.75 -16.28
CA ILE A 248 2.44 6.69 -16.82
C ILE A 248 3.28 5.55 -17.42
N PRO A 249 3.00 4.28 -17.09
CA PRO A 249 3.60 3.12 -17.75
C PRO A 249 2.96 2.86 -19.10
N VAL A 250 3.73 2.99 -20.18
CA VAL A 250 3.24 2.83 -21.57
C VAL A 250 4.02 1.72 -22.29
N GLY A 251 3.29 0.84 -22.96
CA GLY A 251 3.85 -0.23 -23.76
C GLY A 251 3.03 -1.52 -23.72
N PRO A 252 3.42 -2.53 -24.47
CA PRO A 252 2.71 -3.80 -24.49
C PRO A 252 2.74 -4.49 -23.12
N PRO A 253 1.77 -5.39 -22.83
CA PRO A 253 1.69 -6.10 -21.56
C PRO A 253 3.03 -6.74 -21.17
N GLY A 254 3.47 -6.48 -19.92
CA GLY A 254 4.74 -6.97 -19.39
C GLY A 254 6.01 -6.27 -19.91
N ALA A 255 5.87 -5.28 -20.81
CA ALA A 255 7.01 -4.57 -21.41
C ALA A 255 6.81 -3.05 -21.45
N GLN A 256 6.20 -2.50 -20.39
CA GLN A 256 5.96 -1.06 -20.29
C GLN A 256 7.25 -0.29 -19.97
N ARG A 257 7.32 0.93 -20.48
CA ARG A 257 8.27 1.97 -20.05
C ARG A 257 7.52 3.01 -19.25
N VAL A 258 8.12 3.48 -18.17
CA VAL A 258 7.50 4.53 -17.36
C VAL A 258 7.87 5.89 -17.92
N LEU A 259 6.89 6.58 -18.46
CA LEU A 259 7.06 7.86 -19.09
C LEU A 259 6.67 9.01 -18.17
N LYS A 260 7.50 10.04 -18.11
CA LYS A 260 7.14 11.38 -17.67
C LYS A 260 6.66 12.15 -18.91
N VAL A 261 5.42 12.59 -18.86
CA VAL A 261 4.73 13.35 -19.93
C VAL A 261 4.48 14.75 -19.40
N VAL A 262 5.00 15.77 -20.08
CA VAL A 262 4.78 17.17 -19.72
C VAL A 262 3.93 17.82 -20.82
N LYS A 263 2.81 18.43 -20.42
CA LYS A 263 1.94 19.18 -21.31
C LYS A 263 2.39 20.64 -21.32
N ASN A 264 2.95 21.08 -22.44
CA ASN A 264 3.42 22.46 -22.61
C ASN A 264 2.38 23.28 -23.37
N GLN A 265 2.33 24.57 -23.12
CA GLN A 265 1.55 25.53 -23.88
C GLN A 265 2.44 26.72 -24.23
N ALA A 266 2.55 26.99 -25.51
CA ALA A 266 3.25 28.18 -26.03
C ALA A 266 2.41 29.45 -25.84
N ALA A 267 3.03 30.61 -26.01
CA ALA A 267 2.35 31.92 -25.87
C ALA A 267 1.19 32.12 -26.85
N ASP A 268 1.24 31.47 -28.01
CA ASP A 268 0.19 31.47 -29.04
C ASP A 268 -0.95 30.46 -28.73
N GLY A 269 -0.90 29.77 -27.57
CA GLY A 269 -1.88 28.77 -27.19
C GLY A 269 -1.59 27.35 -27.73
N THR A 270 -0.57 27.17 -28.56
CA THR A 270 -0.21 25.85 -29.10
C THR A 270 0.17 24.88 -27.99
N ILE A 271 -0.49 23.72 -27.97
CA ILE A 271 -0.21 22.64 -27.03
C ILE A 271 0.80 21.67 -27.63
N THR A 272 1.86 21.41 -26.89
CA THR A 272 2.84 20.37 -27.19
C THR A 272 3.02 19.42 -26.03
N VAL A 273 3.51 18.21 -26.30
CA VAL A 273 3.71 17.18 -25.28
C VAL A 273 5.13 16.64 -25.36
N THR A 274 5.89 16.85 -24.29
CA THR A 274 7.22 16.26 -24.15
C THR A 274 7.13 14.95 -23.41
N ARG A 275 7.89 13.93 -23.82
CA ARG A 275 7.96 12.61 -23.18
C ARG A 275 9.40 12.27 -22.89
N SER A 276 9.65 11.74 -21.69
CA SER A 276 10.94 11.19 -21.29
C SER A 276 10.73 9.89 -20.50
N ASP A 277 11.60 8.92 -20.70
CA ASP A 277 11.59 7.67 -19.96
C ASP A 277 12.35 7.86 -18.64
N ILE A 278 11.69 7.67 -17.51
CA ILE A 278 12.29 7.90 -16.18
C ILE A 278 13.24 6.78 -15.75
N TYR A 279 13.24 5.65 -16.45
CA TYR A 279 14.12 4.51 -16.20
C TYR A 279 15.13 4.25 -17.33
N ASN A 280 15.34 5.21 -18.23
CA ASN A 280 16.35 5.16 -19.30
C ASN A 280 16.25 3.88 -20.15
N GLY A 281 15.04 3.49 -20.54
CA GLY A 281 14.79 2.32 -21.39
C GLY A 281 14.57 1.01 -20.64
N LYS A 282 14.68 0.99 -19.32
CA LYS A 282 14.38 -0.21 -18.55
C LYS A 282 12.88 -0.52 -18.60
N ILE A 283 12.57 -1.76 -18.93
CA ILE A 283 11.20 -2.28 -18.92
C ILE A 283 10.77 -2.54 -17.47
N VAL A 284 9.57 -2.09 -17.13
CA VAL A 284 8.94 -2.35 -15.84
C VAL A 284 7.58 -2.97 -16.09
N PRO A 285 7.35 -4.23 -15.71
CA PRO A 285 6.05 -4.86 -15.89
C PRO A 285 5.03 -4.28 -14.90
N PHE A 286 3.88 -3.89 -15.41
CA PHE A 286 2.73 -3.43 -14.63
C PHE A 286 1.53 -4.33 -14.83
N VAL A 287 0.62 -4.35 -13.85
CA VAL A 287 -0.71 -4.92 -14.00
C VAL A 287 -1.42 -4.18 -15.14
N PRO A 288 -2.09 -4.90 -16.08
CA PRO A 288 -2.77 -4.26 -17.20
C PRO A 288 -3.85 -3.27 -16.76
N PHE A 289 -3.95 -2.19 -17.50
CA PHE A 289 -5.05 -1.24 -17.37
C PHE A 289 -6.35 -1.92 -17.83
N THR A 290 -7.36 -1.92 -16.97
CA THR A 290 -8.67 -2.53 -17.24
C THR A 290 -9.68 -1.44 -17.55
N LYS A 291 -10.55 -1.67 -18.56
CA LYS A 291 -11.68 -0.79 -18.90
C LYS A 291 -12.99 -1.43 -18.45
N LEU A 292 -13.95 -0.58 -18.08
CA LEU A 292 -15.34 -1.00 -17.99
C LEU A 292 -15.95 -0.96 -19.40
N GLU A 293 -16.67 -2.03 -19.78
CA GLU A 293 -17.54 -2.01 -20.92
C GLU A 293 -18.97 -2.26 -20.42
N GLY A 294 -19.77 -1.20 -20.37
CA GLY A 294 -21.03 -1.17 -19.64
C GLY A 294 -20.78 -1.26 -18.13
N ASP A 295 -21.69 -1.90 -17.39
CA ASP A 295 -21.53 -2.12 -15.94
C ASP A 295 -20.67 -3.36 -15.60
N VAL A 296 -20.06 -3.98 -16.63
CA VAL A 296 -19.27 -5.21 -16.48
C VAL A 296 -17.79 -4.86 -16.60
N ILE A 297 -17.00 -5.25 -15.61
CA ILE A 297 -15.55 -5.26 -15.74
C ILE A 297 -15.21 -6.32 -16.77
N LYS A 298 -14.92 -5.93 -18.01
CA LYS A 298 -14.23 -6.79 -18.96
C LYS A 298 -12.75 -6.84 -18.64
N ALA A 299 -12.48 -7.37 -17.48
CA ALA A 299 -11.16 -7.83 -17.13
C ALA A 299 -11.07 -9.30 -17.49
N THR A 300 -9.89 -9.78 -17.69
CA THR A 300 -9.47 -11.17 -17.55
C THR A 300 -9.90 -11.82 -16.22
N HIS A 301 -10.79 -11.19 -15.48
CA HIS A 301 -11.37 -11.59 -14.22
C HIS A 301 -12.81 -11.96 -14.50
N ASN A 302 -13.06 -13.20 -14.79
CA ASN A 302 -14.37 -13.79 -15.09
C ASN A 302 -15.44 -13.51 -14.03
N GLY A 303 -15.72 -12.25 -13.67
CA GLY A 303 -16.84 -11.84 -12.82
C GLY A 303 -17.04 -12.62 -11.50
N LYS A 304 -16.06 -13.43 -11.10
CA LYS A 304 -16.14 -14.17 -9.84
C LYS A 304 -15.90 -13.21 -8.66
N PRO A 305 -16.74 -13.32 -7.63
CA PRO A 305 -16.49 -12.58 -6.39
C PRO A 305 -15.12 -12.97 -5.83
N ASP A 306 -14.58 -12.08 -5.01
CA ASP A 306 -13.30 -12.20 -4.34
C ASP A 306 -13.12 -13.58 -3.68
N THR A 307 -12.65 -14.51 -4.44
CA THR A 307 -11.89 -15.62 -3.92
C THR A 307 -10.46 -15.21 -4.15
N ASP A 308 -9.61 -15.13 -3.18
CA ASP A 308 -8.20 -14.75 -3.23
C ASP A 308 -7.37 -15.30 -4.42
N LYS A 309 -8.02 -15.84 -5.43
CA LYS A 309 -7.46 -16.41 -6.67
C LYS A 309 -8.26 -15.90 -7.85
N VAL A 310 -7.66 -15.03 -8.62
CA VAL A 310 -8.07 -14.76 -9.98
C VAL A 310 -7.37 -15.78 -10.86
N GLU A 311 -8.13 -16.76 -11.37
CA GLU A 311 -7.59 -17.72 -12.34
C GLU A 311 -7.17 -16.96 -13.60
N GLY A 312 -5.92 -17.13 -14.02
CA GLY A 312 -5.40 -16.65 -15.30
C GLY A 312 -4.52 -15.41 -15.27
N VAL A 313 -4.37 -14.72 -14.13
CA VAL A 313 -3.33 -13.71 -13.97
C VAL A 313 -2.27 -14.26 -13.04
N THR A 314 -1.27 -14.89 -13.62
CA THR A 314 -0.02 -15.10 -12.90
C THR A 314 0.61 -13.71 -12.75
N PRO A 315 0.77 -13.17 -11.53
CA PRO A 315 1.56 -11.97 -11.37
C PRO A 315 2.92 -12.26 -12.03
N PRO A 316 3.52 -11.30 -12.72
CA PRO A 316 4.84 -11.51 -13.28
C PRO A 316 5.73 -12.01 -12.14
N PRO A 317 6.58 -13.02 -12.37
CA PRO A 317 7.43 -13.57 -11.34
C PRO A 317 8.18 -12.41 -10.67
N ALA A 318 8.18 -12.39 -9.34
CA ALA A 318 8.93 -11.42 -8.58
C ALA A 318 10.38 -11.50 -9.06
N GLN A 319 10.76 -10.57 -9.94
CA GLN A 319 12.15 -10.45 -10.31
C GLN A 319 12.85 -9.81 -9.11
N PRO A 320 13.77 -10.50 -8.44
CA PRO A 320 14.60 -9.85 -7.47
C PRO A 320 15.37 -8.76 -8.22
N VAL A 321 15.04 -7.51 -7.94
CA VAL A 321 15.95 -6.42 -8.23
C VAL A 321 17.16 -6.75 -7.37
N ALA A 322 18.26 -7.17 -8.02
CA ALA A 322 19.49 -7.51 -7.32
C ALA A 322 19.87 -6.29 -6.45
N ASP A 323 19.67 -6.39 -5.16
CA ASP A 323 20.25 -5.46 -4.20
C ASP A 323 21.76 -5.59 -4.39
N LYS A 324 22.37 -4.58 -5.02
CA LYS A 324 23.83 -4.49 -5.00
C LYS A 324 24.23 -4.39 -3.54
N PRO A 325 25.13 -5.22 -3.05
CA PRO A 325 25.56 -5.16 -1.66
C PRO A 325 26.07 -3.75 -1.38
N VAL A 326 25.58 -3.17 -0.29
CA VAL A 326 26.12 -1.92 0.27
C VAL A 326 27.60 -2.18 0.55
N PRO A 327 28.53 -1.40 -0.01
CA PRO A 327 29.94 -1.61 0.27
C PRO A 327 30.17 -1.42 1.77
N ALA A 328 30.77 -2.43 2.41
CA ALA A 328 31.20 -2.33 3.79
C ALA A 328 32.15 -1.13 3.91
N LYS A 329 31.86 -0.23 4.84
CA LYS A 329 32.80 0.86 5.19
C LYS A 329 34.08 0.20 5.71
N GLN A 330 35.19 0.44 5.01
CA GLN A 330 36.52 0.28 5.56
C GLN A 330 36.80 1.42 6.54
#